data_601ec2fc1b445e6fba4586d27d42a37b
#
_entry.id   601ec2fc1b445e6fba4586d27d42a37b
#
_cell.length_a   1.000
_cell.length_b   1.000
_cell.length_c   1.000
_cell.angle_alpha   90.00
_cell.angle_beta   90.00
_cell.angle_gamma   90.00
#
_symmetry.space_group_name_H-M   'P 1'
#
loop_
_entity.id
_entity.type
_entity.pdbx_description
1 polymer ?
#
loop_
_entity_poly.entity_id
_entity_poly.type
_entity_poly.pdbx_seq_one_letter_code
_entity_poly.pdbx_strand_id
1 'polypeptide(L)'
;MHQTINHSYEENLELQSSRIAYFSLEFGFSQSMHQYAGGLGILAGDHLKSSSDLGLPLIGIGLLYHEGSPHQKIDPYGNQIDFFEHVHIDQLPLTQVSGESGHPLTIQVAFPEGDAIVRVYEAKIGRTTLLLLDTFHEENAHDIGLLQITDRLYHGDREHRLRQEILLGIGGIKVLNVMNVLPDIVHINEGHSAFALTELIAHEMRKQGKSFHEIINQIQSHLFFTTHTPISAGNEVFTNDLITQYLGIHCMDLDLSMDEFLELGKSTNTESHLFSMSAFALKLAGASNAVSALHGEIAREMWKGIETKSKQITSITNGIHTQSWIGEHLAELLDQQIGNSWRQYPDSVESWSGVMELSK
;
A
#
# COMPACT_ATOMS: atom_id res chain seq x y z
N MET A 1 -23.62 16.54 3.74
CA MET A 1 -22.86 15.40 3.24
C MET A 1 -23.60 14.63 2.15
N HIS A 2 -24.92 14.41 2.26
CA HIS A 2 -25.58 13.56 1.28
C HIS A 2 -25.74 14.13 -0.13
N GLN A 3 -25.78 15.45 -0.36
CA GLN A 3 -26.09 15.97 -1.70
C GLN A 3 -24.86 16.11 -2.64
N THR A 4 -23.69 16.57 -2.18
CA THR A 4 -22.50 16.70 -3.06
C THR A 4 -21.75 15.37 -3.16
N ILE A 5 -21.68 14.59 -2.06
CA ILE A 5 -21.20 13.21 -2.11
C ILE A 5 -22.14 12.34 -2.95
N ASN A 6 -23.46 12.53 -2.88
CA ASN A 6 -24.40 11.84 -3.76
C ASN A 6 -24.23 12.28 -5.23
N HIS A 7 -23.86 13.52 -5.52
CA HIS A 7 -23.69 13.96 -6.91
C HIS A 7 -22.41 13.41 -7.54
N SER A 8 -21.27 13.44 -6.83
CA SER A 8 -20.06 12.75 -7.25
C SER A 8 -20.17 11.22 -7.15
N TYR A 9 -21.01 10.71 -6.27
CA TYR A 9 -21.29 9.31 -6.04
C TYR A 9 -22.23 8.76 -7.15
N GLU A 10 -23.25 9.50 -7.56
CA GLU A 10 -24.17 9.11 -8.65
C GLU A 10 -23.50 9.21 -10.03
N GLU A 11 -22.53 10.13 -10.24
CA GLU A 11 -21.75 10.24 -11.47
C GLU A 11 -20.72 9.11 -11.65
N ASN A 12 -20.37 8.36 -10.56
CA ASN A 12 -19.38 7.28 -10.57
C ASN A 12 -19.99 5.91 -10.22
N LEU A 13 -21.15 5.59 -10.73
CA LEU A 13 -21.81 4.27 -10.50
C LEU A 13 -20.92 3.07 -10.87
N GLU A 14 -20.02 3.21 -11.86
CA GLU A 14 -19.05 2.18 -12.21
C GLU A 14 -18.01 1.95 -11.10
N LEU A 15 -17.54 3.01 -10.43
CA LEU A 15 -16.60 2.89 -9.31
C LEU A 15 -17.24 2.25 -8.08
N GLN A 16 -18.55 2.39 -7.88
CA GLN A 16 -19.26 1.77 -6.75
C GLN A 16 -19.42 0.26 -6.89
N SER A 17 -19.40 -0.23 -8.12
CA SER A 17 -19.46 -1.66 -8.40
C SER A 17 -18.07 -2.29 -8.48
N SER A 18 -17.02 -1.48 -8.66
CA SER A 18 -15.64 -1.94 -8.90
C SER A 18 -14.87 -2.00 -7.59
N ARG A 19 -14.53 -3.18 -7.16
CA ARG A 19 -13.72 -3.42 -5.95
C ARG A 19 -12.30 -2.92 -6.15
N ILE A 20 -11.81 -2.07 -5.23
CA ILE A 20 -10.47 -1.47 -5.29
C ILE A 20 -9.62 -2.09 -4.19
N ALA A 21 -8.46 -2.66 -4.55
CA ALA A 21 -7.42 -3.04 -3.60
C ALA A 21 -6.31 -1.99 -3.59
N TYR A 22 -6.05 -1.42 -2.42
CA TYR A 22 -5.03 -0.40 -2.19
C TYR A 22 -3.91 -0.99 -1.34
N PHE A 23 -2.73 -1.14 -1.95
CA PHE A 23 -1.55 -1.76 -1.34
C PHE A 23 -0.60 -0.69 -0.81
N SER A 24 -0.22 -0.78 0.44
CA SER A 24 0.79 0.07 1.05
C SER A 24 1.59 -0.69 2.11
N LEU A 25 2.90 -0.42 2.20
CA LEU A 25 3.76 -1.03 3.21
C LEU A 25 3.45 -0.51 4.62
N GLU A 26 2.83 0.66 4.74
CA GLU A 26 2.51 1.32 5.99
C GLU A 26 1.13 2.00 5.97
N PHE A 27 0.45 2.00 7.13
CA PHE A 27 -0.85 2.63 7.33
C PHE A 27 -0.92 3.37 8.67
N GLY A 28 -0.95 4.70 8.62
CA GLY A 28 -1.07 5.58 9.79
C GLY A 28 -2.51 6.03 10.02
N PHE A 29 -3.38 5.15 10.50
CA PHE A 29 -4.80 5.46 10.69
C PHE A 29 -5.23 5.65 12.15
N SER A 30 -4.41 5.20 13.11
CA SER A 30 -4.69 5.29 14.54
C SER A 30 -3.39 5.51 15.33
N GLN A 31 -3.46 6.29 16.40
CA GLN A 31 -2.35 6.48 17.34
C GLN A 31 -2.02 5.21 18.15
N SER A 32 -2.99 4.32 18.33
CA SER A 32 -2.78 3.05 19.04
C SER A 32 -2.13 1.96 18.16
N MET A 33 -2.00 2.20 16.85
CA MET A 33 -1.43 1.24 15.92
C MET A 33 -0.21 1.83 15.22
N HIS A 34 0.96 1.41 15.66
CA HIS A 34 2.25 1.88 15.14
C HIS A 34 2.65 1.12 13.87
N GLN A 35 1.78 1.14 12.85
CA GLN A 35 1.94 0.46 11.56
C GLN A 35 2.45 1.41 10.46
N TYR A 36 3.16 2.46 10.83
CA TYR A 36 3.69 3.48 9.92
C TYR A 36 4.92 4.16 10.52
N ALA A 37 5.75 4.73 9.65
CA ALA A 37 6.94 5.50 10.06
C ALA A 37 6.88 6.96 9.60
N GLY A 38 6.18 7.26 8.52
CA GLY A 38 6.23 8.60 7.93
C GLY A 38 4.97 9.02 7.17
N GLY A 39 5.15 10.02 6.30
CA GLY A 39 4.05 10.65 5.54
C GLY A 39 3.33 9.71 4.59
N LEU A 40 4.02 8.68 4.08
CA LEU A 40 3.42 7.65 3.22
C LEU A 40 2.29 6.91 3.94
N GLY A 41 2.55 6.49 5.19
CA GLY A 41 1.56 5.80 6.00
C GLY A 41 0.41 6.70 6.44
N ILE A 42 0.69 7.96 6.77
CA ILE A 42 -0.34 8.95 7.09
C ILE A 42 -1.28 9.16 5.91
N LEU A 43 -0.73 9.32 4.71
CA LEU A 43 -1.54 9.39 3.49
C LEU A 43 -2.40 8.14 3.30
N ALA A 44 -1.80 6.96 3.45
CA ALA A 44 -2.53 5.69 3.29
C ALA A 44 -3.68 5.56 4.29
N GLY A 45 -3.47 5.95 5.55
CA GLY A 45 -4.50 5.99 6.58
C GLY A 45 -5.63 6.97 6.26
N ASP A 46 -5.28 8.18 5.85
CA ASP A 46 -6.25 9.22 5.45
C ASP A 46 -7.03 8.80 4.19
N HIS A 47 -6.38 8.11 3.25
CA HIS A 47 -7.02 7.56 2.07
C HIS A 47 -8.09 6.53 2.42
N LEU A 48 -7.82 5.62 3.37
CA LEU A 48 -8.83 4.66 3.85
C LEU A 48 -10.02 5.38 4.51
N LYS A 49 -9.77 6.40 5.35
CA LYS A 49 -10.83 7.16 6.02
C LYS A 49 -11.69 7.93 5.03
N SER A 50 -11.07 8.65 4.10
CA SER A 50 -11.79 9.40 3.06
C SER A 50 -12.58 8.47 2.13
N SER A 51 -12.01 7.31 1.77
CA SER A 51 -12.72 6.29 1.00
C SER A 51 -13.93 5.74 1.75
N SER A 52 -13.80 5.55 3.08
CA SER A 52 -14.91 5.17 3.94
C SER A 52 -16.04 6.20 3.92
N ASP A 53 -15.68 7.50 4.05
CA ASP A 53 -16.66 8.59 4.06
C ASP A 53 -17.39 8.69 2.72
N LEU A 54 -16.65 8.52 1.62
CA LEU A 54 -17.19 8.51 0.27
C LEU A 54 -17.93 7.22 -0.10
N GLY A 55 -17.89 6.18 0.77
CA GLY A 55 -18.53 4.90 0.51
C GLY A 55 -17.90 4.10 -0.65
N LEU A 56 -16.62 4.33 -0.95
CA LEU A 56 -15.91 3.60 -1.99
C LEU A 56 -15.65 2.15 -1.57
N PRO A 57 -15.78 1.17 -2.46
CA PRO A 57 -15.55 -0.25 -2.19
C PRO A 57 -14.06 -0.57 -2.15
N LEU A 58 -13.31 0.05 -1.23
CA LEU A 58 -11.88 -0.04 -1.10
C LEU A 58 -11.48 -0.98 0.02
N ILE A 59 -10.51 -1.86 -0.26
CA ILE A 59 -9.83 -2.74 0.68
C ILE A 59 -8.36 -2.34 0.73
N GLY A 60 -7.86 -1.97 1.91
CA GLY A 60 -6.43 -1.77 2.16
C GLY A 60 -5.72 -3.10 2.38
N ILE A 61 -4.49 -3.24 1.89
CA ILE A 61 -3.62 -4.40 2.11
C ILE A 61 -2.29 -3.91 2.65
N GLY A 62 -1.89 -4.43 3.81
CA GLY A 62 -0.64 -4.08 4.50
C GLY A 62 -0.03 -5.25 5.23
N LEU A 63 1.04 -4.99 5.96
CA LEU A 63 1.68 -5.96 6.85
C LEU A 63 1.37 -5.61 8.31
N LEU A 64 1.29 -6.62 9.19
CA LEU A 64 1.11 -6.43 10.62
C LEU A 64 2.46 -6.48 11.32
N TYR A 65 2.98 -5.31 11.72
CA TYR A 65 4.26 -5.24 12.41
C TYR A 65 4.12 -5.48 13.92
N HIS A 66 4.99 -6.33 14.45
CA HIS A 66 5.02 -6.71 15.87
C HIS A 66 5.87 -5.78 16.74
N GLU A 67 6.73 -4.97 16.13
CA GLU A 67 7.46 -3.91 16.80
C GLU A 67 7.01 -2.55 16.23
N GLY A 68 6.70 -1.62 17.12
CA GLY A 68 6.29 -0.27 16.75
C GLY A 68 7.46 0.62 16.32
N SER A 69 7.18 1.91 16.22
CA SER A 69 8.21 2.92 15.98
C SER A 69 9.23 2.96 17.13
N PRO A 70 10.50 3.31 16.87
CA PRO A 70 11.51 3.40 17.91
C PRO A 70 11.15 4.47 18.95
N HIS A 71 11.27 4.08 20.21
CA HIS A 71 11.29 5.01 21.33
C HIS A 71 12.73 5.38 21.65
N GLN A 72 12.96 6.64 21.98
CA GLN A 72 14.31 7.15 22.24
C GLN A 72 14.47 7.48 23.73
N LYS A 73 15.60 7.03 24.28
CA LYS A 73 16.03 7.36 25.65
C LYS A 73 17.46 7.89 25.63
N ILE A 74 17.77 8.70 26.63
CA ILE A 74 19.16 9.09 26.89
C ILE A 74 19.70 8.15 27.98
N ASP A 75 20.83 7.50 27.69
CA ASP A 75 21.51 6.64 28.63
C ASP A 75 22.23 7.46 29.74
N PRO A 76 22.74 6.83 30.82
CA PRO A 76 23.48 7.53 31.88
C PRO A 76 24.76 8.25 31.40
N TYR A 77 25.25 7.94 30.20
CA TYR A 77 26.44 8.53 29.58
C TYR A 77 26.11 9.67 28.60
N GLY A 78 24.81 9.97 28.41
CA GLY A 78 24.36 11.05 27.52
C GLY A 78 24.18 10.62 26.06
N ASN A 79 24.25 9.33 25.75
CA ASN A 79 24.00 8.84 24.40
C ASN A 79 22.51 8.56 24.17
N GLN A 80 22.03 8.82 22.97
CA GLN A 80 20.70 8.36 22.54
C GLN A 80 20.74 6.87 22.30
N ILE A 81 19.78 6.16 22.87
CA ILE A 81 19.50 4.75 22.57
C ILE A 81 18.08 4.60 22.07
N ASP A 82 17.91 3.82 21.02
CA ASP A 82 16.61 3.46 20.51
C ASP A 82 16.20 2.10 21.07
N PHE A 83 14.92 1.99 21.46
CA PHE A 83 14.33 0.73 21.85
C PHE A 83 12.94 0.58 21.22
N PHE A 84 12.54 -0.66 20.98
CA PHE A 84 11.29 -0.98 20.34
C PHE A 84 10.40 -1.70 21.36
N GLU A 85 9.14 -1.32 21.38
CA GLU A 85 8.15 -2.01 22.20
C GLU A 85 7.44 -3.06 21.34
N HIS A 86 7.31 -4.26 21.87
CA HIS A 86 6.54 -5.31 21.23
C HIS A 86 5.05 -4.98 21.29
N VAL A 87 4.40 -5.07 20.14
CA VAL A 87 2.98 -4.78 19.99
C VAL A 87 2.15 -5.98 20.46
N HIS A 88 1.28 -5.77 21.43
CA HIS A 88 0.33 -6.77 21.89
C HIS A 88 -0.91 -6.79 20.98
N ILE A 89 -0.92 -7.68 19.99
CA ILE A 89 -1.97 -7.76 18.96
C ILE A 89 -3.36 -7.98 19.58
N ASP A 90 -3.44 -8.75 20.67
CA ASP A 90 -4.67 -9.01 21.41
C ASP A 90 -5.30 -7.76 22.05
N GLN A 91 -4.53 -6.68 22.19
CA GLN A 91 -4.98 -5.38 22.70
C GLN A 91 -5.33 -4.39 21.60
N LEU A 92 -5.08 -4.74 20.35
CA LEU A 92 -5.39 -3.88 19.19
C LEU A 92 -6.83 -4.11 18.71
N PRO A 93 -7.43 -3.12 18.05
CA PRO A 93 -8.76 -3.25 17.46
C PRO A 93 -8.70 -4.05 16.15
N LEU A 94 -8.15 -5.26 16.24
CA LEU A 94 -7.97 -6.20 15.13
C LEU A 94 -8.80 -7.45 15.36
N THR A 95 -9.31 -8.02 14.28
CA THR A 95 -9.97 -9.31 14.27
C THR A 95 -9.19 -10.26 13.39
N GLN A 96 -8.80 -11.42 13.90
CA GLN A 96 -8.20 -12.46 13.05
C GLN A 96 -9.25 -12.98 12.07
N VAL A 97 -8.92 -12.95 10.79
CA VAL A 97 -9.83 -13.44 9.75
C VAL A 97 -9.94 -14.95 9.84
N SER A 98 -11.17 -15.46 9.81
CA SER A 98 -11.45 -16.90 9.81
C SER A 98 -11.82 -17.36 8.40
N GLY A 99 -11.36 -18.56 8.04
CA GLY A 99 -11.79 -19.26 6.85
C GLY A 99 -13.19 -19.90 7.00
N GLU A 100 -13.68 -20.52 5.97
CA GLU A 100 -15.01 -21.18 5.95
C GLU A 100 -15.17 -22.26 7.03
N SER A 101 -14.09 -22.90 7.45
CA SER A 101 -14.07 -23.92 8.51
C SER A 101 -14.15 -23.35 9.94
N GLY A 102 -14.12 -22.00 10.10
CA GLY A 102 -14.06 -21.33 11.40
C GLY A 102 -12.65 -21.30 12.02
N HIS A 103 -11.65 -21.91 11.38
CA HIS A 103 -10.24 -21.77 11.76
C HIS A 103 -9.65 -20.48 11.18
N PRO A 104 -8.52 -19.98 11.73
CA PRO A 104 -7.80 -18.84 11.17
C PRO A 104 -7.55 -19.03 9.67
N LEU A 105 -7.84 -17.99 8.87
CA LEU A 105 -7.48 -17.99 7.46
C LEU A 105 -5.97 -17.94 7.34
N THR A 106 -5.41 -18.90 6.61
CA THR A 106 -3.98 -18.94 6.29
C THR A 106 -3.78 -19.09 4.79
N ILE A 107 -2.71 -18.49 4.29
CA ILE A 107 -2.18 -18.72 2.95
C ILE A 107 -0.71 -19.09 3.02
N GLN A 108 -0.16 -19.55 1.91
CA GLN A 108 1.27 -19.83 1.77
C GLN A 108 1.89 -18.92 0.71
N VAL A 109 3.05 -18.33 1.06
CA VAL A 109 3.88 -17.56 0.15
C VAL A 109 5.25 -18.23 0.06
N ALA A 110 5.64 -18.61 -1.17
CA ALA A 110 6.90 -19.32 -1.41
C ALA A 110 8.10 -18.37 -1.28
N PHE A 111 9.11 -18.83 -0.55
CA PHE A 111 10.43 -18.22 -0.42
C PHE A 111 11.52 -19.28 -0.66
N PRO A 112 12.78 -18.91 -0.91
CA PRO A 112 13.87 -19.87 -1.12
C PRO A 112 14.05 -20.86 0.04
N GLU A 113 13.76 -20.43 1.26
CA GLU A 113 13.88 -21.21 2.49
C GLU A 113 12.68 -22.16 2.73
N GLY A 114 11.59 -21.96 2.01
CA GLY A 114 10.34 -22.69 2.17
C GLY A 114 9.13 -21.76 2.13
N ASP A 115 7.95 -22.32 2.33
CA ASP A 115 6.72 -21.54 2.33
C ASP A 115 6.51 -20.83 3.67
N ALA A 116 6.33 -19.51 3.64
CA ALA A 116 5.84 -18.78 4.80
C ALA A 116 4.33 -19.00 4.93
N ILE A 117 3.89 -19.42 6.10
CA ILE A 117 2.49 -19.46 6.48
C ILE A 117 2.07 -18.07 6.95
N VAL A 118 1.03 -17.52 6.34
CA VAL A 118 0.58 -16.15 6.58
C VAL A 118 -0.81 -16.16 7.18
N ARG A 119 -0.97 -15.55 8.35
CA ARG A 119 -2.27 -15.25 8.96
C ARG A 119 -2.73 -13.86 8.53
N VAL A 120 -4.02 -13.60 8.63
CA VAL A 120 -4.63 -12.34 8.21
C VAL A 120 -5.42 -11.76 9.36
N TYR A 121 -5.20 -10.48 9.61
CA TYR A 121 -5.96 -9.69 10.56
C TYR A 121 -6.72 -8.58 9.83
N GLU A 122 -7.89 -8.25 10.34
CA GLU A 122 -8.76 -7.22 9.80
C GLU A 122 -8.89 -6.06 10.78
N ALA A 123 -8.70 -4.83 10.29
CA ALA A 123 -9.11 -3.60 10.95
C ALA A 123 -10.26 -2.95 10.19
N LYS A 124 -11.32 -2.56 10.90
CA LYS A 124 -12.43 -1.79 10.33
C LYS A 124 -12.15 -0.30 10.47
N ILE A 125 -12.14 0.41 9.34
CA ILE A 125 -11.95 1.86 9.27
C ILE A 125 -13.22 2.45 8.66
N GLY A 126 -14.22 2.67 9.53
CA GLY A 126 -15.57 2.98 9.07
C GLY A 126 -16.14 1.87 8.20
N ARG A 127 -16.39 2.16 6.92
CA ARG A 127 -16.91 1.21 5.91
C ARG A 127 -15.80 0.47 5.17
N THR A 128 -14.57 0.99 5.19
CA THR A 128 -13.43 0.34 4.56
C THR A 128 -12.81 -0.72 5.47
N THR A 129 -12.16 -1.69 4.85
CA THR A 129 -11.45 -2.77 5.54
C THR A 129 -9.97 -2.66 5.23
N LEU A 130 -9.12 -2.79 6.26
CA LEU A 130 -7.70 -2.98 6.11
C LEU A 130 -7.35 -4.42 6.50
N LEU A 131 -6.77 -5.17 5.57
CA LEU A 131 -6.24 -6.51 5.80
C LEU A 131 -4.72 -6.40 6.04
N LEU A 132 -4.27 -6.97 7.15
CA LEU A 132 -2.89 -6.98 7.58
C LEU A 132 -2.37 -8.41 7.59
N LEU A 133 -1.30 -8.65 6.82
CA LEU A 133 -0.65 -9.95 6.70
C LEU A 133 0.39 -10.13 7.80
N ASP A 134 0.42 -11.32 8.40
CA ASP A 134 1.27 -11.64 9.55
C ASP A 134 1.96 -13.00 9.36
N THR A 135 3.29 -13.01 9.52
CA THR A 135 4.11 -14.23 9.56
C THR A 135 4.67 -14.53 10.96
N PHE A 136 4.52 -13.61 11.92
CA PHE A 136 5.13 -13.71 13.24
C PHE A 136 4.30 -14.61 14.17
N HIS A 137 4.32 -15.93 13.91
CA HIS A 137 3.62 -16.93 14.68
C HIS A 137 4.34 -18.29 14.61
N GLU A 138 3.99 -19.19 15.55
CA GLU A 138 4.68 -20.46 15.78
C GLU A 138 4.82 -21.39 14.57
N GLU A 139 3.90 -21.32 13.61
CA GLU A 139 3.96 -22.16 12.38
C GLU A 139 5.18 -21.84 11.52
N ASN A 140 5.73 -20.62 11.61
CA ASN A 140 6.96 -20.20 10.94
C ASN A 140 8.22 -20.33 11.83
N ALA A 141 8.11 -20.80 13.07
CA ALA A 141 9.23 -20.87 14.02
C ALA A 141 10.36 -21.82 13.60
N HIS A 142 10.15 -22.63 12.56
CA HIS A 142 11.18 -23.50 11.96
C HIS A 142 12.23 -22.72 11.17
N ASP A 143 11.93 -21.50 10.74
CA ASP A 143 12.83 -20.58 10.05
C ASP A 143 12.65 -19.15 10.58
N ILE A 144 13.72 -18.60 11.15
CA ILE A 144 13.70 -17.25 11.77
C ILE A 144 13.49 -16.14 10.72
N GLY A 145 13.98 -16.34 9.49
CA GLY A 145 13.81 -15.38 8.41
C GLY A 145 12.37 -15.29 7.94
N LEU A 146 11.64 -16.41 7.88
CA LEU A 146 10.22 -16.45 7.58
C LEU A 146 9.38 -15.90 8.73
N LEU A 147 9.72 -16.25 9.97
CA LEU A 147 9.04 -15.77 11.16
C LEU A 147 9.08 -14.24 11.27
N GLN A 148 10.23 -13.64 11.02
CA GLN A 148 10.50 -12.23 11.25
C GLN A 148 10.16 -11.31 10.06
N ILE A 149 9.59 -11.79 8.96
CA ILE A 149 9.22 -10.91 7.82
C ILE A 149 8.36 -9.73 8.29
N THR A 150 7.47 -9.96 9.25
CA THR A 150 6.58 -8.94 9.81
C THR A 150 6.99 -8.45 11.19
N ASP A 151 8.27 -8.55 11.56
CA ASP A 151 8.75 -8.07 12.85
C ASP A 151 8.65 -6.54 12.96
N ARG A 152 9.21 -5.80 12.01
CA ARG A 152 9.27 -4.34 12.06
C ARG A 152 9.36 -3.70 10.68
N LEU A 153 8.69 -2.55 10.53
CA LEU A 153 8.74 -1.71 9.33
C LEU A 153 10.14 -1.10 9.15
N TYR A 154 10.65 -1.13 7.92
CA TYR A 154 11.95 -0.56 7.52
C TYR A 154 13.15 -1.08 8.32
N HIS A 155 13.05 -2.28 8.82
CA HIS A 155 14.12 -2.98 9.51
C HIS A 155 14.90 -3.91 8.56
N GLY A 156 16.07 -4.33 9.03
CA GLY A 156 16.90 -5.33 8.34
C GLY A 156 17.66 -4.80 7.13
N ASP A 157 18.16 -5.73 6.36
CA ASP A 157 18.90 -5.49 5.14
C ASP A 157 17.98 -5.50 3.89
N ARG A 158 18.58 -5.43 2.71
CA ARG A 158 17.88 -5.47 1.43
C ARG A 158 17.08 -6.77 1.23
N GLU A 159 17.59 -7.88 1.73
CA GLU A 159 16.95 -9.19 1.62
C GLU A 159 15.68 -9.24 2.47
N HIS A 160 15.74 -8.76 3.70
CA HIS A 160 14.56 -8.64 4.57
C HIS A 160 13.48 -7.73 3.94
N ARG A 161 13.90 -6.59 3.38
CA ARG A 161 13.01 -5.69 2.64
C ARG A 161 12.32 -6.39 1.48
N LEU A 162 13.08 -7.14 0.67
CA LEU A 162 12.52 -7.89 -0.45
C LEU A 162 11.48 -8.91 0.01
N ARG A 163 11.73 -9.61 1.13
CA ARG A 163 10.76 -10.55 1.72
C ARG A 163 9.47 -9.84 2.12
N GLN A 164 9.54 -8.66 2.74
CA GLN A 164 8.36 -7.85 3.07
C GLN A 164 7.56 -7.46 1.82
N GLU A 165 8.24 -7.04 0.75
CA GLU A 165 7.58 -6.61 -0.48
C GLU A 165 6.95 -7.77 -1.26
N ILE A 166 7.59 -8.96 -1.25
CA ILE A 166 7.01 -10.20 -1.78
C ILE A 166 5.77 -10.59 -0.97
N LEU A 167 5.87 -10.59 0.36
CA LEU A 167 4.76 -10.91 1.23
C LEU A 167 3.58 -9.96 1.00
N LEU A 168 3.84 -8.65 0.97
CA LEU A 168 2.82 -7.63 0.76
C LEU A 168 2.12 -7.81 -0.60
N GLY A 169 2.90 -7.89 -1.67
CA GLY A 169 2.36 -7.92 -3.03
C GLY A 169 1.72 -9.28 -3.35
N ILE A 170 2.52 -10.32 -3.38
CA ILE A 170 2.08 -11.68 -3.75
C ILE A 170 1.12 -12.23 -2.68
N GLY A 171 1.48 -12.12 -1.41
CA GLY A 171 0.63 -12.56 -0.31
C GLY A 171 -0.71 -11.83 -0.30
N GLY A 172 -0.72 -10.52 -0.51
CA GLY A 172 -1.95 -9.73 -0.53
C GLY A 172 -2.95 -10.17 -1.61
N ILE A 173 -2.50 -10.42 -2.84
CA ILE A 173 -3.37 -10.93 -3.91
C ILE A 173 -3.86 -12.35 -3.59
N LYS A 174 -3.00 -13.21 -3.05
CA LYS A 174 -3.40 -14.57 -2.62
C LYS A 174 -4.48 -14.52 -1.55
N VAL A 175 -4.38 -13.63 -0.56
CA VAL A 175 -5.42 -13.41 0.46
C VAL A 175 -6.74 -13.00 -0.17
N LEU A 176 -6.72 -11.99 -1.06
CA LEU A 176 -7.93 -11.53 -1.74
C LEU A 176 -8.59 -12.63 -2.58
N ASN A 177 -7.76 -13.49 -3.21
CA ASN A 177 -8.26 -14.64 -3.96
C ASN A 177 -8.93 -15.68 -3.06
N VAL A 178 -8.29 -16.09 -1.97
CA VAL A 178 -8.85 -17.08 -1.02
C VAL A 178 -10.12 -16.56 -0.34
N MET A 179 -10.18 -15.26 -0.05
CA MET A 179 -11.38 -14.60 0.48
C MET A 179 -12.48 -14.41 -0.59
N ASN A 180 -12.22 -14.75 -1.85
CA ASN A 180 -13.13 -14.53 -3.00
C ASN A 180 -13.54 -13.06 -3.17
N VAL A 181 -12.59 -12.15 -2.93
CA VAL A 181 -12.76 -10.68 -3.03
C VAL A 181 -11.69 -10.05 -3.93
N LEU A 182 -11.28 -10.75 -4.99
CA LEU A 182 -10.34 -10.21 -5.96
C LEU A 182 -10.80 -8.83 -6.46
N PRO A 183 -9.87 -7.89 -6.60
CA PRO A 183 -10.19 -6.53 -7.01
C PRO A 183 -10.39 -6.42 -8.52
N ASP A 184 -11.25 -5.46 -8.91
CA ASP A 184 -11.33 -4.99 -10.30
C ASP A 184 -10.23 -3.97 -10.60
N ILE A 185 -9.80 -3.24 -9.57
CA ILE A 185 -8.76 -2.21 -9.65
C ILE A 185 -7.70 -2.49 -8.59
N VAL A 186 -6.43 -2.49 -8.98
CA VAL A 186 -5.28 -2.54 -8.07
C VAL A 186 -4.56 -1.19 -8.07
N HIS A 187 -4.43 -0.60 -6.89
CA HIS A 187 -3.70 0.64 -6.68
C HIS A 187 -2.48 0.39 -5.79
N ILE A 188 -1.30 0.63 -6.34
CA ILE A 188 -0.01 0.44 -5.68
C ILE A 188 0.48 1.79 -5.15
N ASN A 189 0.66 1.87 -3.83
CA ASN A 189 1.21 3.04 -3.15
C ASN A 189 2.71 2.89 -2.95
N GLU A 190 3.50 3.49 -3.84
CA GLU A 190 4.95 3.35 -4.00
C GLU A 190 5.37 1.95 -4.52
N GLY A 191 6.64 1.82 -4.92
CA GLY A 191 7.19 0.59 -5.49
C GLY A 191 7.13 -0.64 -4.60
N HIS A 192 7.07 -0.47 -3.29
CA HIS A 192 7.10 -1.52 -2.27
C HIS A 192 6.04 -2.63 -2.43
N SER A 193 4.95 -2.35 -3.10
CA SER A 193 3.86 -3.31 -3.32
C SER A 193 3.73 -3.79 -4.77
N ALA A 194 4.71 -3.48 -5.62
CA ALA A 194 4.63 -3.74 -7.05
C ALA A 194 4.50 -5.23 -7.40
N PHE A 195 4.97 -6.15 -6.55
CA PHE A 195 4.79 -7.58 -6.76
C PHE A 195 3.32 -8.06 -6.65
N ALA A 196 2.39 -7.20 -6.21
CA ALA A 196 0.96 -7.48 -6.35
C ALA A 196 0.56 -7.69 -7.82
N LEU A 197 1.20 -6.96 -8.74
CA LEU A 197 0.96 -7.10 -10.17
C LEU A 197 1.43 -8.47 -10.70
N THR A 198 2.55 -8.99 -10.18
CA THR A 198 3.07 -10.32 -10.52
C THR A 198 2.03 -11.41 -10.25
N GLU A 199 1.52 -11.49 -9.01
CA GLU A 199 0.56 -12.52 -8.64
C GLU A 199 -0.81 -12.32 -9.31
N LEU A 200 -1.27 -11.07 -9.48
CA LEU A 200 -2.52 -10.81 -10.18
C LEU A 200 -2.47 -11.27 -11.65
N ILE A 201 -1.37 -10.96 -12.35
CA ILE A 201 -1.16 -11.40 -13.73
C ILE A 201 -1.10 -12.92 -13.80
N ALA A 202 -0.31 -13.57 -12.92
CA ALA A 202 -0.21 -15.03 -12.84
C ALA A 202 -1.58 -15.69 -12.56
N HIS A 203 -2.37 -15.11 -11.66
CA HIS A 203 -3.74 -15.57 -11.38
C HIS A 203 -4.62 -15.51 -12.63
N GLU A 204 -4.65 -14.38 -13.34
CA GLU A 204 -5.46 -14.22 -14.54
C GLU A 204 -4.96 -15.11 -15.69
N MET A 205 -3.63 -15.34 -15.81
CA MET A 205 -3.07 -16.31 -16.77
C MET A 205 -3.59 -17.73 -16.50
N ARG A 206 -3.52 -18.18 -15.25
CA ARG A 206 -4.02 -19.51 -14.85
C ARG A 206 -5.52 -19.66 -15.13
N LYS A 207 -6.29 -18.62 -14.80
CA LYS A 207 -7.76 -18.59 -14.98
C LYS A 207 -8.19 -18.61 -16.44
N GLN A 208 -7.47 -17.87 -17.31
CA GLN A 208 -7.86 -17.67 -18.71
C GLN A 208 -7.08 -18.54 -19.72
N GLY A 209 -5.98 -19.15 -19.31
CA GLY A 209 -5.10 -19.92 -20.20
C GLY A 209 -4.40 -19.04 -21.25
N LYS A 210 -4.14 -17.77 -20.94
CA LYS A 210 -3.51 -16.79 -21.83
C LYS A 210 -2.08 -16.51 -21.41
N SER A 211 -1.27 -16.01 -22.32
CA SER A 211 0.11 -15.58 -22.09
C SER A 211 0.19 -14.30 -21.26
N PHE A 212 1.37 -14.02 -20.67
CA PHE A 212 1.67 -12.78 -19.95
C PHE A 212 1.28 -11.53 -20.75
N HIS A 213 1.68 -11.46 -22.04
CA HIS A 213 1.41 -10.29 -22.89
C HIS A 213 -0.08 -10.09 -23.18
N GLU A 214 -0.83 -11.18 -23.34
CA GLU A 214 -2.28 -11.09 -23.54
C GLU A 214 -2.99 -10.60 -22.28
N ILE A 215 -2.60 -11.12 -21.11
CA ILE A 215 -3.20 -10.72 -19.84
C ILE A 215 -2.86 -9.27 -19.50
N ILE A 216 -1.58 -8.85 -19.58
CA ILE A 216 -1.22 -7.47 -19.25
C ILE A 216 -1.94 -6.47 -20.18
N ASN A 217 -2.07 -6.76 -21.45
CA ASN A 217 -2.83 -5.91 -22.38
C ASN A 217 -4.31 -5.79 -22.00
N GLN A 218 -4.88 -6.83 -21.39
CA GLN A 218 -6.28 -6.87 -20.99
C GLN A 218 -6.52 -6.10 -19.69
N ILE A 219 -5.66 -6.29 -18.65
CA ILE A 219 -5.92 -5.78 -17.30
C ILE A 219 -5.17 -4.48 -16.98
N GLN A 220 -4.18 -4.08 -17.77
CA GLN A 220 -3.29 -2.95 -17.46
C GLN A 220 -4.04 -1.65 -17.16
N SER A 221 -5.17 -1.38 -17.83
CA SER A 221 -6.00 -0.20 -17.58
C SER A 221 -6.59 -0.11 -16.18
N HIS A 222 -6.60 -1.21 -15.44
CA HIS A 222 -7.09 -1.33 -14.06
C HIS A 222 -5.97 -1.31 -13.01
N LEU A 223 -4.71 -1.12 -13.45
CA LEU A 223 -3.52 -1.09 -12.59
C LEU A 223 -3.03 0.35 -12.44
N PHE A 224 -2.97 0.84 -11.21
CA PHE A 224 -2.58 2.21 -10.88
C PHE A 224 -1.36 2.23 -9.98
N PHE A 225 -0.45 3.18 -10.23
CA PHE A 225 0.76 3.37 -9.44
C PHE A 225 0.90 4.83 -9.00
N THR A 226 1.07 5.05 -7.70
CA THR A 226 1.41 6.36 -7.14
C THR A 226 2.85 6.36 -6.65
N THR A 227 3.69 7.24 -7.24
CA THR A 227 5.06 7.46 -6.76
C THR A 227 5.14 8.65 -5.83
N HIS A 228 5.94 8.51 -4.77
CA HIS A 228 6.15 9.54 -3.74
C HIS A 228 7.58 10.06 -3.70
N THR A 229 8.53 9.28 -4.17
CA THR A 229 9.97 9.52 -4.02
C THR A 229 10.48 10.49 -5.07
N PRO A 230 10.96 11.71 -4.69
CA PRO A 230 11.38 12.74 -5.64
C PRO A 230 12.84 12.65 -6.07
N ILE A 231 13.61 11.69 -5.55
CA ILE A 231 15.03 11.51 -5.83
C ILE A 231 15.35 10.06 -6.17
N SER A 232 16.19 9.84 -7.18
CA SER A 232 16.54 8.49 -7.65
C SER A 232 17.10 7.59 -6.57
N ALA A 233 17.96 8.13 -5.69
CA ALA A 233 18.57 7.37 -4.60
C ALA A 233 17.58 6.86 -3.52
N GLY A 234 16.39 7.44 -3.46
CA GLY A 234 15.35 7.02 -2.53
C GLY A 234 14.42 5.94 -3.09
N ASN A 235 14.50 5.63 -4.39
CA ASN A 235 13.71 4.58 -4.99
C ASN A 235 14.25 3.19 -4.60
N GLU A 236 13.36 2.27 -4.27
CA GLU A 236 13.74 0.91 -3.90
C GLU A 236 14.31 0.17 -5.11
N VAL A 237 15.51 -0.40 -4.89
CA VAL A 237 16.19 -1.22 -5.89
C VAL A 237 16.80 -2.46 -5.22
N PHE A 238 16.80 -3.57 -5.94
CA PHE A 238 17.41 -4.82 -5.52
C PHE A 238 18.44 -5.28 -6.57
N THR A 239 19.43 -6.06 -6.17
CA THR A 239 20.34 -6.68 -7.15
C THR A 239 19.58 -7.73 -7.97
N ASN A 240 19.97 -7.87 -9.24
CA ASN A 240 19.36 -8.90 -10.10
C ASN A 240 19.55 -10.31 -9.52
N ASP A 241 20.66 -10.56 -8.82
CA ASP A 241 20.92 -11.85 -8.15
C ASP A 241 19.88 -12.11 -7.05
N LEU A 242 19.58 -11.10 -6.22
CA LEU A 242 18.58 -11.20 -5.16
C LEU A 242 17.18 -11.43 -5.74
N ILE A 243 16.81 -10.70 -6.78
CA ILE A 243 15.55 -10.90 -7.51
C ILE A 243 15.49 -12.33 -8.07
N THR A 244 16.56 -12.81 -8.71
CA THR A 244 16.62 -14.16 -9.26
C THR A 244 16.42 -15.23 -8.18
N GLN A 245 17.06 -15.05 -7.03
CA GLN A 245 16.94 -15.97 -5.89
C GLN A 245 15.50 -16.04 -5.37
N TYR A 246 14.84 -14.91 -5.21
CA TYR A 246 13.54 -14.81 -4.53
C TYR A 246 12.33 -14.91 -5.47
N LEU A 247 12.44 -14.40 -6.69
CA LEU A 247 11.34 -14.34 -7.64
C LEU A 247 11.38 -15.46 -8.71
N GLY A 248 12.44 -16.30 -8.72
CA GLY A 248 12.57 -17.38 -9.70
C GLY A 248 11.36 -18.31 -9.74
N ILE A 249 10.82 -18.67 -8.58
CA ILE A 249 9.63 -19.53 -8.47
C ILE A 249 8.40 -18.81 -9.06
N HIS A 250 8.25 -17.52 -8.76
CA HIS A 250 7.10 -16.72 -9.20
C HIS A 250 7.17 -16.37 -10.70
N CYS A 251 8.37 -16.29 -11.28
CA CYS A 251 8.54 -16.07 -12.72
C CYS A 251 8.02 -17.24 -13.56
N MET A 252 8.14 -18.48 -13.07
CA MET A 252 7.58 -19.64 -13.75
C MET A 252 6.06 -19.54 -13.91
N ASP A 253 5.37 -18.94 -12.95
CA ASP A 253 3.93 -18.71 -13.01
C ASP A 253 3.52 -17.68 -14.09
N LEU A 254 4.47 -16.85 -14.54
CA LEU A 254 4.28 -15.86 -15.60
C LEU A 254 4.68 -16.35 -16.99
N ASP A 255 5.23 -17.56 -17.09
CA ASP A 255 5.80 -18.09 -18.35
C ASP A 255 6.85 -17.14 -18.97
N LEU A 256 7.62 -16.46 -18.10
CA LEU A 256 8.73 -15.59 -18.47
C LEU A 256 10.07 -16.22 -18.08
N SER A 257 11.07 -16.04 -18.94
CA SER A 257 12.46 -16.26 -18.52
C SER A 257 12.86 -15.23 -17.46
N MET A 258 13.86 -15.56 -16.64
CA MET A 258 14.39 -14.61 -15.64
C MET A 258 14.91 -13.32 -16.31
N ASP A 259 15.54 -13.41 -17.47
CA ASP A 259 16.03 -12.24 -18.21
C ASP A 259 14.88 -11.33 -18.63
N GLU A 260 13.77 -11.88 -19.13
CA GLU A 260 12.57 -11.11 -19.47
C GLU A 260 11.95 -10.45 -18.24
N PHE A 261 11.91 -11.14 -17.11
CA PHE A 261 11.41 -10.58 -15.86
C PHE A 261 12.31 -9.42 -15.35
N LEU A 262 13.64 -9.60 -15.39
CA LEU A 262 14.60 -8.58 -14.99
C LEU A 262 14.52 -7.33 -15.88
N GLU A 263 14.24 -7.47 -17.19
CA GLU A 263 14.02 -6.33 -18.09
C GLU A 263 12.81 -5.48 -17.66
N LEU A 264 11.79 -6.05 -16.99
CA LEU A 264 10.67 -5.26 -16.45
C LEU A 264 11.12 -4.25 -15.36
N GLY A 265 12.10 -4.60 -14.53
CA GLY A 265 12.66 -3.72 -13.49
C GLY A 265 13.79 -2.81 -13.97
N LYS A 266 14.21 -2.90 -15.23
CA LYS A 266 15.33 -2.13 -15.76
C LYS A 266 14.96 -0.68 -16.02
N SER A 267 15.85 0.24 -15.64
CA SER A 267 15.69 1.67 -15.84
C SER A 267 16.99 2.28 -16.38
N THR A 268 16.89 3.34 -17.16
CA THR A 268 18.03 4.15 -17.61
C THR A 268 18.74 4.88 -16.46
N ASN A 269 18.07 5.02 -15.32
CA ASN A 269 18.55 5.75 -14.15
C ASN A 269 19.14 4.82 -13.07
N THR A 270 19.18 3.53 -13.31
CA THR A 270 19.77 2.53 -12.41
C THR A 270 20.87 1.76 -13.10
N GLU A 271 21.83 1.27 -12.34
CA GLU A 271 22.88 0.41 -12.86
C GLU A 271 22.29 -0.89 -13.41
N SER A 272 22.91 -1.46 -14.46
CA SER A 272 22.37 -2.60 -15.21
C SER A 272 22.18 -3.88 -14.38
N HIS A 273 22.83 -3.98 -13.20
CA HIS A 273 22.70 -5.10 -12.29
C HIS A 273 21.63 -4.90 -11.22
N LEU A 274 20.87 -3.78 -11.30
CA LEU A 274 19.82 -3.45 -10.34
C LEU A 274 18.43 -3.53 -10.99
N PHE A 275 17.50 -4.08 -10.25
CA PHE A 275 16.08 -4.12 -10.51
C PHE A 275 15.39 -2.99 -9.73
N SER A 276 14.71 -2.08 -10.42
CA SER A 276 13.97 -0.98 -9.82
C SER A 276 12.50 -1.32 -9.66
N MET A 277 12.01 -1.29 -8.42
CA MET A 277 10.59 -1.55 -8.12
C MET A 277 9.67 -0.52 -8.75
N SER A 278 10.08 0.76 -8.77
CA SER A 278 9.29 1.82 -9.42
C SER A 278 9.27 1.69 -10.94
N ALA A 279 10.39 1.27 -11.57
CA ALA A 279 10.41 1.01 -13.01
C ALA A 279 9.50 -0.16 -13.37
N PHE A 280 9.53 -1.23 -12.58
CA PHE A 280 8.66 -2.38 -12.70
C PHE A 280 7.17 -1.97 -12.60
N ALA A 281 6.81 -1.22 -11.57
CA ALA A 281 5.46 -0.72 -11.39
C ALA A 281 4.99 0.16 -12.57
N LEU A 282 5.85 1.09 -13.03
CA LEU A 282 5.55 2.00 -14.14
C LEU A 282 5.29 1.26 -15.46
N LYS A 283 6.07 0.21 -15.76
CA LYS A 283 5.89 -0.58 -17.00
C LYS A 283 4.61 -1.38 -17.00
N LEU A 284 4.18 -1.87 -15.84
CA LEU A 284 2.99 -2.70 -15.72
C LEU A 284 1.71 -1.90 -15.46
N ALA A 285 1.80 -0.72 -14.84
CA ALA A 285 0.63 0.10 -14.57
C ALA A 285 0.06 0.75 -15.84
N GLY A 286 -1.27 0.84 -15.92
CA GLY A 286 -1.98 1.54 -16.98
C GLY A 286 -2.00 3.05 -16.79
N ALA A 287 -1.96 3.52 -15.54
CA ALA A 287 -1.86 4.92 -15.19
C ALA A 287 -0.98 5.12 -13.96
N SER A 288 -0.30 6.27 -13.91
CA SER A 288 0.58 6.61 -12.79
C SER A 288 0.45 8.08 -12.42
N ASN A 289 0.59 8.38 -11.13
CA ASN A 289 0.60 9.74 -10.66
C ASN A 289 1.72 9.99 -9.64
N ALA A 290 2.16 11.24 -9.61
CA ALA A 290 2.95 11.85 -8.56
C ALA A 290 2.04 12.64 -7.61
N VAL A 291 2.52 12.94 -6.41
CA VAL A 291 1.73 13.42 -5.27
C VAL A 291 1.67 14.94 -5.10
N SER A 292 2.17 15.69 -6.06
CA SER A 292 2.01 17.15 -6.19
C SER A 292 2.39 17.62 -7.60
N ALA A 293 2.02 18.84 -7.96
CA ALA A 293 2.39 19.40 -9.26
C ALA A 293 3.91 19.42 -9.47
N LEU A 294 4.69 19.93 -8.50
CA LEU A 294 6.15 19.96 -8.53
C LEU A 294 6.75 18.55 -8.60
N HIS A 295 6.23 17.62 -7.79
CA HIS A 295 6.70 16.23 -7.84
C HIS A 295 6.40 15.60 -9.21
N GLY A 296 5.28 15.94 -9.84
CA GLY A 296 4.97 15.46 -11.19
C GLY A 296 5.97 15.89 -12.24
N GLU A 297 6.49 17.13 -12.16
CA GLU A 297 7.55 17.61 -13.04
C GLU A 297 8.83 16.81 -12.83
N ILE A 298 9.25 16.61 -11.57
CA ILE A 298 10.43 15.84 -11.19
C ILE A 298 10.30 14.37 -11.61
N ALA A 299 9.16 13.74 -11.33
CA ALA A 299 8.91 12.34 -11.66
C ALA A 299 8.94 12.10 -13.19
N ARG A 300 8.35 12.99 -13.99
CA ARG A 300 8.41 12.88 -15.46
C ARG A 300 9.83 12.96 -15.99
N GLU A 301 10.68 13.81 -15.44
CA GLU A 301 12.09 13.88 -15.85
C GLU A 301 12.86 12.67 -15.34
N MET A 302 12.64 12.25 -14.09
CA MET A 302 13.31 11.08 -13.48
C MET A 302 13.02 9.79 -14.25
N TRP A 303 11.79 9.58 -14.69
CA TRP A 303 11.34 8.35 -15.36
C TRP A 303 11.28 8.50 -16.87
N LYS A 304 11.90 9.55 -17.42
CA LYS A 304 12.03 9.75 -18.85
C LYS A 304 12.78 8.58 -19.51
N GLY A 305 12.16 7.97 -20.52
CA GLY A 305 12.73 6.81 -21.20
C GLY A 305 12.21 5.46 -20.71
N ILE A 306 11.37 5.42 -19.66
CA ILE A 306 10.57 4.24 -19.37
C ILE A 306 9.35 4.26 -20.28
N GLU A 307 9.18 3.19 -21.05
CA GLU A 307 7.97 2.99 -21.85
C GLU A 307 6.81 2.64 -20.92
N THR A 308 5.87 3.57 -20.80
CA THR A 308 4.62 3.38 -20.04
C THR A 308 3.43 3.46 -20.99
N LYS A 309 2.35 2.75 -20.69
CA LYS A 309 1.11 2.81 -21.48
C LYS A 309 0.45 4.19 -21.36
N SER A 310 0.43 4.76 -20.15
CA SER A 310 0.09 6.16 -19.97
C SER A 310 1.31 6.99 -20.37
N LYS A 311 1.19 7.74 -21.45
CA LYS A 311 2.29 8.54 -22.01
C LYS A 311 2.88 9.56 -21.03
N GLN A 312 2.29 9.75 -19.83
CA GLN A 312 2.70 10.78 -18.89
C GLN A 312 2.28 10.45 -17.46
N ILE A 313 3.21 10.61 -16.50
CA ILE A 313 2.88 10.60 -15.07
C ILE A 313 2.07 11.86 -14.76
N THR A 314 0.84 11.70 -14.30
CA THR A 314 -0.04 12.80 -13.89
C THR A 314 0.34 13.32 -12.50
N SER A 315 -0.29 14.39 -12.05
CA SER A 315 -0.09 14.93 -10.69
C SER A 315 -1.43 14.98 -9.97
N ILE A 316 -1.49 14.32 -8.81
CA ILE A 316 -2.63 14.39 -7.90
C ILE A 316 -2.06 14.79 -6.54
N THR A 317 -2.37 16.01 -6.07
CA THR A 317 -1.86 16.47 -4.77
C THR A 317 -2.44 15.63 -3.65
N ASN A 318 -1.58 15.18 -2.72
CA ASN A 318 -2.00 14.43 -1.56
C ASN A 318 -3.08 15.21 -0.79
N GLY A 319 -4.20 14.53 -0.54
CA GLY A 319 -5.24 15.01 0.35
C GLY A 319 -4.98 14.62 1.80
N ILE A 320 -5.80 15.14 2.69
CA ILE A 320 -5.85 14.79 4.11
C ILE A 320 -7.28 14.47 4.51
N HIS A 321 -7.45 13.63 5.50
CA HIS A 321 -8.75 13.42 6.12
C HIS A 321 -8.95 14.50 7.20
N THR A 322 -9.49 15.65 6.82
CA THR A 322 -9.57 16.88 7.62
C THR A 322 -10.08 16.64 9.04
N GLN A 323 -11.12 15.84 9.20
CA GLN A 323 -11.72 15.57 10.51
C GLN A 323 -10.78 14.82 11.47
N SER A 324 -9.81 14.04 10.97
CA SER A 324 -8.82 13.36 11.81
C SER A 324 -7.75 14.28 12.37
N TRP A 325 -7.50 15.42 11.72
CA TRP A 325 -6.39 16.32 12.07
C TRP A 325 -6.81 17.56 12.84
N ILE A 326 -8.10 17.89 12.83
CA ILE A 326 -8.64 18.99 13.62
C ILE A 326 -8.89 18.52 15.05
N GLY A 327 -8.28 19.18 16.03
CA GLY A 327 -8.51 18.90 17.44
C GLY A 327 -9.96 19.18 17.85
N GLU A 328 -10.48 18.41 18.80
CA GLU A 328 -11.89 18.42 19.22
C GLU A 328 -12.39 19.84 19.57
N HIS A 329 -11.66 20.60 20.40
CA HIS A 329 -12.05 21.97 20.76
C HIS A 329 -12.12 22.93 19.57
N LEU A 330 -11.20 22.79 18.59
CA LEU A 330 -11.26 23.59 17.37
C LEU A 330 -12.44 23.17 16.49
N ALA A 331 -12.70 21.89 16.42
CA ALA A 331 -13.85 21.37 15.68
C ALA A 331 -15.19 21.87 16.25
N GLU A 332 -15.35 21.86 17.58
CA GLU A 332 -16.51 22.42 18.27
C GLU A 332 -16.65 23.93 18.02
N LEU A 333 -15.54 24.66 18.07
CA LEU A 333 -15.55 26.10 17.77
C LEU A 333 -15.99 26.36 16.33
N LEU A 334 -15.48 25.62 15.36
CA LEU A 334 -15.87 25.75 13.96
C LEU A 334 -17.36 25.44 13.76
N ASP A 335 -17.86 24.35 14.38
CA ASP A 335 -19.28 24.00 14.30
C ASP A 335 -20.18 25.11 14.83
N GLN A 336 -19.78 25.78 15.92
CA GLN A 336 -20.53 26.89 16.53
C GLN A 336 -20.48 28.18 15.71
N GLN A 337 -19.35 28.47 15.07
CA GLN A 337 -19.11 29.77 14.43
C GLN A 337 -19.45 29.77 12.93
N ILE A 338 -19.16 28.69 12.22
CA ILE A 338 -19.35 28.60 10.75
C ILE A 338 -20.30 27.49 10.32
N GLY A 339 -20.87 26.75 11.29
CA GLY A 339 -21.70 25.57 11.02
C GLY A 339 -20.84 24.35 10.68
N ASN A 340 -21.48 23.22 10.34
CA ASN A 340 -20.84 21.92 10.15
C ASN A 340 -20.54 21.58 8.67
N SER A 341 -20.74 22.52 7.75
CA SER A 341 -20.51 22.28 6.31
C SER A 341 -19.05 21.91 6.00
N TRP A 342 -18.08 22.46 6.76
CA TRP A 342 -16.66 22.12 6.62
C TRP A 342 -16.35 20.63 6.89
N ARG A 343 -17.18 19.95 7.70
CA ARG A 343 -17.06 18.51 7.91
C ARG A 343 -17.54 17.71 6.70
N GLN A 344 -18.56 18.24 6.03
CA GLN A 344 -19.23 17.58 4.92
C GLN A 344 -18.54 17.87 3.59
N TYR A 345 -18.04 19.07 3.42
CA TYR A 345 -17.42 19.59 2.20
C TYR A 345 -16.10 20.30 2.55
N PRO A 346 -15.08 19.52 3.02
CA PRO A 346 -13.81 20.12 3.48
C PRO A 346 -13.00 20.75 2.33
N ASP A 347 -13.30 20.41 1.09
CA ASP A 347 -12.71 20.93 -0.14
C ASP A 347 -13.42 22.20 -0.69
N SER A 348 -14.63 22.53 -0.18
CA SER A 348 -15.36 23.70 -0.61
C SER A 348 -14.90 24.96 0.12
N VAL A 349 -14.50 25.98 -0.64
CA VAL A 349 -14.12 27.30 -0.10
C VAL A 349 -15.28 27.95 0.68
N GLU A 350 -16.52 27.74 0.22
CA GLU A 350 -17.70 28.26 0.88
C GLU A 350 -17.85 27.74 2.30
N SER A 351 -17.49 26.46 2.54
CA SER A 351 -17.56 25.83 3.86
C SER A 351 -16.66 26.52 4.89
N TRP A 352 -15.63 27.24 4.44
CA TRP A 352 -14.64 27.91 5.29
C TRP A 352 -14.78 29.44 5.28
N SER A 353 -15.67 30.01 4.47
CA SER A 353 -15.78 31.47 4.28
C SER A 353 -15.97 32.25 5.60
N GLY A 354 -16.77 31.71 6.52
CA GLY A 354 -17.02 32.34 7.84
C GLY A 354 -15.79 32.39 8.76
N VAL A 355 -14.72 31.63 8.49
CA VAL A 355 -13.48 31.67 9.30
C VAL A 355 -12.83 33.04 9.26
N MET A 356 -12.96 33.80 8.17
CA MET A 356 -12.39 35.13 8.01
C MET A 356 -13.10 36.18 8.86
N GLU A 357 -14.30 35.89 9.37
CA GLU A 357 -15.12 36.79 10.21
C GLU A 357 -14.95 36.50 11.70
N LEU A 358 -14.18 35.44 12.07
CA LEU A 358 -13.93 35.13 13.49
C LEU A 358 -13.14 36.27 14.16
N SER A 359 -13.66 36.75 15.30
CA SER A 359 -12.94 37.69 16.12
C SER A 359 -11.73 37.05 16.80
N LYS A 360 -10.67 37.83 17.00
CA LYS A 360 -9.47 37.41 17.72
C LYS A 360 -9.76 37.17 19.21
#